data_f8b38c65dfcee43d607bf4590e9c28d1
#
_entry.id   f8b38c65dfcee43d607bf4590e9c28d1
#
_cell.length_a   1.000
_cell.length_b   1.000
_cell.length_c   1.000
_cell.angle_alpha   90.00
_cell.angle_beta   90.00
_cell.angle_gamma   90.00
#
_symmetry.space_group_name_H-M   'P 1'
#
loop_
_entity.id
_entity.type
_entity.pdbx_description
1 polymer ?
#
loop_
_entity_poly.entity_id
_entity_poly.type
_entity_poly.pdbx_seq_one_letter_code
_entity_poly.pdbx_strand_id
1 'polypeptide(L)'
;MSPTDLREIQRPLKQRYREEPAAAVITTVARAARAASSEPRDCRLQFGPASLEVGAHEGVGGSGRIACSGDVLLAALAACRQITTQMVAAAMGMNLASCEVTVSGDLDLRGTLGMDRDVPVGYRRLACDVRVECPGASAEQLRKLEELSERFCVVHSTLLSPPVVETRFVAEAAPGRSGTASPADAQPTEAAGA
;
A
#
# COMPACT_ATOMS: atom_id res chain seq x y z
N MET A 1 -13.31 10.25 -20.63
CA MET A 1 -13.77 11.53 -20.06
C MET A 1 -13.03 12.66 -20.76
N SER A 2 -13.75 13.66 -21.26
CA SER A 2 -13.11 14.84 -21.84
C SER A 2 -12.51 15.75 -20.75
N PRO A 3 -11.53 16.62 -21.07
CA PRO A 3 -11.02 17.62 -20.13
C PRO A 3 -12.10 18.54 -19.54
N THR A 4 -13.14 18.79 -20.33
CA THR A 4 -14.30 19.60 -19.92
C THR A 4 -15.09 18.92 -18.81
N ASP A 5 -15.29 17.60 -18.90
CA ASP A 5 -16.07 16.83 -17.92
C ASP A 5 -15.46 16.86 -16.52
N LEU A 6 -14.13 16.77 -16.40
CA LEU A 6 -13.46 16.78 -15.09
C LEU A 6 -13.64 18.12 -14.35
N ARG A 7 -13.51 19.24 -15.08
CA ARG A 7 -13.70 20.57 -14.49
C ARG A 7 -15.13 20.79 -14.03
N GLU A 8 -16.10 20.31 -14.80
CA GLU A 8 -17.53 20.38 -14.44
C GLU A 8 -17.85 19.57 -13.22
N ILE A 9 -17.32 18.32 -13.12
CA ILE A 9 -17.48 17.46 -11.94
C ILE A 9 -16.85 18.11 -10.70
N GLN A 10 -15.67 18.71 -10.82
CA GLN A 10 -14.95 19.30 -9.70
C GLN A 10 -15.49 20.68 -9.26
N ARG A 11 -16.17 21.41 -10.10
CA ARG A 11 -16.66 22.76 -9.80
C ARG A 11 -17.56 22.80 -8.57
N PRO A 12 -18.62 21.99 -8.45
CA PRO A 12 -19.48 21.99 -7.27
C PRO A 12 -18.74 21.53 -6.00
N LEU A 13 -17.80 20.57 -6.13
CA LEU A 13 -16.98 20.12 -4.99
C LEU A 13 -16.08 21.25 -4.49
N LYS A 14 -15.40 21.97 -5.38
CA LYS A 14 -14.55 23.10 -5.03
C LYS A 14 -15.32 24.25 -4.40
N GLN A 15 -16.55 24.50 -4.85
CA GLN A 15 -17.43 25.50 -4.24
C GLN A 15 -17.80 25.07 -2.82
N ARG A 16 -18.32 23.86 -2.65
CA ARG A 16 -18.69 23.31 -1.34
C ARG A 16 -17.52 23.37 -0.35
N TYR A 17 -16.31 22.98 -0.76
CA TYR A 17 -15.13 22.96 0.12
C TYR A 17 -14.61 24.38 0.49
N ARG A 18 -14.94 25.40 -0.29
CA ARG A 18 -14.68 26.81 0.10
C ARG A 18 -15.69 27.30 1.12
N GLU A 19 -16.96 26.93 0.96
CA GLU A 19 -18.05 27.32 1.85
C GLU A 19 -17.99 26.53 3.16
N GLU A 20 -17.63 25.26 3.09
CA GLU A 20 -17.60 24.31 4.20
C GLU A 20 -16.29 23.52 4.21
N PRO A 21 -15.15 24.09 4.69
CA PRO A 21 -13.84 23.41 4.65
C PRO A 21 -13.80 22.05 5.34
N ALA A 22 -14.60 21.84 6.39
CA ALA A 22 -14.71 20.55 7.09
C ALA A 22 -15.24 19.42 6.18
N ALA A 23 -16.06 19.74 5.18
CA ALA A 23 -16.55 18.77 4.21
C ALA A 23 -15.46 18.23 3.26
N ALA A 24 -14.29 18.88 3.21
CA ALA A 24 -13.14 18.41 2.44
C ALA A 24 -12.29 17.38 3.20
N VAL A 25 -12.50 17.21 4.50
CA VAL A 25 -11.76 16.26 5.32
C VAL A 25 -12.43 14.88 5.23
N ILE A 26 -11.69 13.90 4.75
CA ILE A 26 -12.17 12.51 4.63
C ILE A 26 -11.25 11.57 5.41
N THR A 27 -11.82 10.50 5.92
CA THR A 27 -11.06 9.38 6.50
C THR A 27 -11.15 8.19 5.57
N THR A 28 -10.01 7.69 5.14
CA THR A 28 -9.90 6.44 4.37
C THR A 28 -9.37 5.33 5.27
N VAL A 29 -9.83 4.10 5.03
CA VAL A 29 -9.49 2.95 5.88
C VAL A 29 -9.03 1.78 5.01
N ALA A 30 -7.94 1.16 5.42
CA ALA A 30 -7.54 -0.17 4.97
C ALA A 30 -7.55 -1.12 6.17
N ARG A 31 -7.92 -2.39 5.93
CA ARG A 31 -7.91 -3.44 6.95
C ARG A 31 -7.12 -4.63 6.45
N ALA A 32 -6.24 -5.16 7.29
CA ALA A 32 -5.57 -6.41 7.04
C ALA A 32 -5.98 -7.41 8.12
N ALA A 33 -6.28 -8.64 7.71
CA ALA A 33 -6.58 -9.75 8.59
C ALA A 33 -5.79 -10.97 8.14
N ARG A 34 -5.60 -11.94 9.04
CA ARG A 34 -4.96 -13.19 8.68
C ARG A 34 -5.71 -13.82 7.50
N ALA A 35 -4.98 -14.26 6.47
CA ALA A 35 -5.57 -14.96 5.34
C ALA A 35 -6.19 -16.30 5.80
N ALA A 36 -7.19 -16.78 5.06
CA ALA A 36 -7.77 -18.09 5.32
C ALA A 36 -6.78 -19.24 5.02
N SER A 37 -5.74 -18.97 4.21
CA SER A 37 -4.60 -19.87 4.05
C SER A 37 -3.91 -20.10 5.38
N SER A 38 -3.43 -21.31 5.62
CA SER A 38 -2.71 -21.68 6.85
C SER A 38 -1.34 -21.00 7.00
N GLU A 39 -0.90 -20.24 5.98
CA GLU A 39 0.40 -19.61 5.97
C GLU A 39 0.42 -18.38 6.89
N PRO A 40 1.24 -18.36 7.94
CA PRO A 40 1.30 -17.23 8.89
C PRO A 40 1.90 -15.96 8.29
N ARG A 41 2.41 -16.02 7.08
CA ARG A 41 3.11 -14.95 6.36
C ARG A 41 2.20 -14.17 5.43
N ASP A 42 0.93 -14.58 5.29
CA ASP A 42 -0.03 -14.00 4.35
C ASP A 42 -1.18 -13.32 5.09
N CYS A 43 -1.66 -12.23 4.51
CA CYS A 43 -2.84 -11.54 4.99
C CYS A 43 -3.81 -11.25 3.84
N ARG A 44 -5.08 -11.06 4.19
CA ARG A 44 -6.07 -10.47 3.29
C ARG A 44 -6.18 -8.99 3.60
N LEU A 45 -5.83 -8.18 2.63
CA LEU A 45 -5.95 -6.72 2.66
C LEU A 45 -7.26 -6.30 2.02
N GLN A 46 -7.99 -5.39 2.66
CA GLN A 46 -9.22 -4.76 2.15
C GLN A 46 -9.04 -3.24 2.15
N PHE A 47 -9.37 -2.59 1.05
CA PHE A 47 -9.29 -1.13 0.88
C PHE A 47 -10.30 -0.66 -0.16
N GLY A 48 -11.10 0.34 0.19
CA GLY A 48 -12.23 0.74 -0.63
C GLY A 48 -13.11 -0.48 -0.99
N PRO A 49 -13.51 -0.67 -2.27
CA PRO A 49 -14.28 -1.81 -2.73
C PRO A 49 -13.42 -3.06 -3.08
N ALA A 50 -12.10 -2.95 -2.99
CA ALA A 50 -11.16 -4.00 -3.41
C ALA A 50 -10.66 -4.85 -2.25
N SER A 51 -10.26 -6.08 -2.57
CA SER A 51 -9.48 -6.94 -1.68
C SER A 51 -8.31 -7.58 -2.43
N LEU A 52 -7.21 -7.81 -1.72
CA LEU A 52 -5.99 -8.41 -2.25
C LEU A 52 -5.39 -9.36 -1.20
N GLU A 53 -4.85 -10.49 -1.63
CA GLU A 53 -3.97 -11.30 -0.80
C GLU A 53 -2.54 -10.81 -0.93
N VAL A 54 -1.91 -10.57 0.22
CA VAL A 54 -0.56 -10.00 0.32
C VAL A 54 0.25 -10.89 1.24
N GLY A 55 1.48 -11.19 0.85
CA GLY A 55 2.37 -12.04 1.61
C GLY A 55 3.70 -11.40 1.96
N ALA A 56 4.56 -12.16 2.61
CA ALA A 56 5.94 -11.77 2.79
C ALA A 56 6.69 -11.87 1.45
N HIS A 57 7.70 -11.01 1.26
CA HIS A 57 8.60 -11.10 0.11
C HIS A 57 9.42 -12.41 0.16
N GLU A 58 9.72 -13.02 -1.00
CA GLU A 58 10.47 -14.28 -1.07
C GLU A 58 11.84 -14.21 -0.37
N GLY A 59 12.53 -13.07 -0.46
CA GLY A 59 13.81 -12.82 0.21
C GLY A 59 13.75 -12.82 1.75
N VAL A 60 12.56 -12.82 2.35
CA VAL A 60 12.34 -12.99 3.80
C VAL A 60 11.52 -14.26 4.11
N GLY A 61 11.49 -15.20 3.19
CA GLY A 61 10.82 -16.50 3.36
C GLY A 61 9.35 -16.51 2.92
N GLY A 62 8.89 -15.55 2.15
CA GLY A 62 7.59 -15.59 1.48
C GLY A 62 7.55 -16.57 0.30
N SER A 63 6.35 -16.77 -0.26
CA SER A 63 6.16 -17.74 -1.35
C SER A 63 6.62 -17.23 -2.72
N GLY A 64 6.79 -15.92 -2.92
CA GLY A 64 7.05 -15.29 -4.21
C GLY A 64 5.88 -15.37 -5.21
N ARG A 65 4.71 -15.92 -4.80
CA ARG A 65 3.55 -16.12 -5.69
C ARG A 65 2.50 -15.02 -5.60
N ILE A 66 2.54 -14.22 -4.56
CA ILE A 66 1.65 -13.08 -4.33
C ILE A 66 2.50 -11.85 -4.02
N ALA A 67 1.95 -10.67 -4.28
CA ALA A 67 2.61 -9.42 -4.00
C ALA A 67 2.97 -9.28 -2.52
N CYS A 68 4.08 -8.65 -2.20
CA CYS A 68 4.41 -8.30 -0.82
C CYS A 68 3.89 -6.90 -0.45
N SER A 69 3.92 -6.57 0.83
CA SER A 69 3.50 -5.23 1.30
C SER A 69 4.36 -4.10 0.71
N GLY A 70 5.62 -4.37 0.42
CA GLY A 70 6.49 -3.44 -0.28
C GLY A 70 6.00 -3.16 -1.70
N ASP A 71 5.61 -4.21 -2.45
CA ASP A 71 5.03 -4.05 -3.80
C ASP A 71 3.73 -3.23 -3.76
N VAL A 72 2.90 -3.41 -2.73
CA VAL A 72 1.66 -2.63 -2.54
C VAL A 72 1.97 -1.15 -2.33
N LEU A 73 3.02 -0.81 -1.59
CA LEU A 73 3.47 0.58 -1.42
C LEU A 73 3.92 1.20 -2.75
N LEU A 74 4.74 0.47 -3.53
CA LEU A 74 5.18 0.93 -4.85
C LEU A 74 4.00 1.08 -5.81
N ALA A 75 3.07 0.13 -5.80
CA ALA A 75 1.85 0.17 -6.60
C ALA A 75 0.95 1.36 -6.25
N ALA A 76 0.83 1.70 -4.96
CA ALA A 76 0.07 2.87 -4.50
C ALA A 76 0.68 4.17 -5.05
N LEU A 77 2.02 4.30 -5.02
CA LEU A 77 2.72 5.46 -5.59
C LEU A 77 2.53 5.52 -7.11
N ALA A 78 2.70 4.40 -7.81
CA ALA A 78 2.54 4.33 -9.27
C ALA A 78 1.12 4.73 -9.69
N ALA A 79 0.10 4.14 -9.07
CA ALA A 79 -1.30 4.43 -9.38
C ALA A 79 -1.67 5.89 -9.08
N CYS A 80 -1.26 6.41 -7.91
CA CYS A 80 -1.55 7.79 -7.52
C CYS A 80 -0.88 8.77 -8.48
N ARG A 81 0.39 8.53 -8.83
CA ARG A 81 1.14 9.39 -9.75
C ARG A 81 0.51 9.41 -11.14
N GLN A 82 0.16 8.24 -11.68
CA GLN A 82 -0.45 8.09 -12.99
C GLN A 82 -1.81 8.79 -13.08
N ILE A 83 -2.71 8.53 -12.11
CA ILE A 83 -4.03 9.16 -12.04
C ILE A 83 -3.90 10.69 -11.90
N THR A 84 -3.00 11.17 -11.02
CA THR A 84 -2.78 12.60 -10.82
C THR A 84 -2.28 13.27 -12.08
N THR A 85 -1.33 12.66 -12.80
CA THR A 85 -0.81 13.19 -14.07
C THR A 85 -1.92 13.33 -15.11
N GLN A 86 -2.78 12.31 -15.26
CA GLN A 86 -3.93 12.38 -16.17
C GLN A 86 -4.93 13.48 -15.78
N MET A 87 -5.25 13.59 -14.49
CA MET A 87 -6.19 14.61 -13.99
C MET A 87 -5.64 16.03 -14.18
N VAL A 88 -4.34 16.23 -13.94
CA VAL A 88 -3.69 17.53 -14.17
C VAL A 88 -3.65 17.86 -15.66
N ALA A 89 -3.29 16.91 -16.51
CA ALA A 89 -3.31 17.11 -17.96
C ALA A 89 -4.71 17.51 -18.45
N ALA A 90 -5.75 16.79 -18.01
CA ALA A 90 -7.14 17.13 -18.31
C ALA A 90 -7.53 18.53 -17.82
N ALA A 91 -7.11 18.90 -16.60
CA ALA A 91 -7.35 20.24 -16.05
C ALA A 91 -6.62 21.34 -16.82
N MET A 92 -5.47 21.04 -17.43
CA MET A 92 -4.72 21.94 -18.31
C MET A 92 -5.27 21.98 -19.75
N GLY A 93 -6.25 21.15 -20.08
CA GLY A 93 -6.77 21.02 -21.44
C GLY A 93 -5.84 20.24 -22.38
N MET A 94 -4.91 19.48 -21.84
CA MET A 94 -3.97 18.62 -22.57
C MET A 94 -4.59 17.25 -22.81
N ASN A 95 -4.35 16.68 -23.99
CA ASN A 95 -4.81 15.35 -24.35
C ASN A 95 -3.60 14.39 -24.38
N LEU A 96 -3.46 13.55 -23.35
CA LEU A 96 -2.43 12.54 -23.30
C LEU A 96 -2.82 11.37 -24.22
N ALA A 97 -1.94 11.01 -25.13
CA ALA A 97 -2.05 9.77 -25.92
C ALA A 97 -1.67 8.56 -25.06
N SER A 98 -0.66 8.72 -24.18
CA SER A 98 -0.29 7.71 -23.19
C SER A 98 0.21 8.33 -21.89
N CYS A 99 0.10 7.58 -20.79
CA CYS A 99 0.69 7.91 -19.50
C CYS A 99 1.04 6.60 -18.79
N GLU A 100 2.32 6.33 -18.63
CA GLU A 100 2.84 5.16 -17.95
C GLU A 100 3.72 5.59 -16.77
N VAL A 101 3.58 4.91 -15.65
CA VAL A 101 4.37 5.18 -14.45
C VAL A 101 4.98 3.88 -13.94
N THR A 102 6.29 3.88 -13.80
CA THR A 102 7.06 2.79 -13.19
C THR A 102 7.67 3.27 -11.89
N VAL A 103 7.46 2.53 -10.81
CA VAL A 103 8.08 2.80 -9.51
C VAL A 103 8.96 1.64 -9.12
N SER A 104 10.18 1.93 -8.70
CA SER A 104 11.13 0.97 -8.16
C SER A 104 11.66 1.42 -6.80
N GLY A 105 12.13 0.48 -5.99
CA GLY A 105 12.67 0.77 -4.67
C GLY A 105 13.79 -0.18 -4.28
N ASP A 106 14.83 0.36 -3.64
CA ASP A 106 15.96 -0.39 -3.13
C ASP A 106 15.77 -0.70 -1.66
N LEU A 107 15.74 -1.99 -1.31
CA LEU A 107 15.53 -2.50 0.04
C LEU A 107 16.68 -3.44 0.44
N ASP A 108 17.26 -3.22 1.61
CA ASP A 108 18.26 -4.11 2.17
C ASP A 108 17.62 -5.07 3.19
N LEU A 109 17.46 -6.32 2.81
CA LEU A 109 16.74 -7.31 3.61
C LEU A 109 17.45 -7.68 4.92
N ARG A 110 18.72 -7.33 5.12
CA ARG A 110 19.42 -7.55 6.39
C ARG A 110 18.77 -6.79 7.53
N GLY A 111 18.27 -5.58 7.25
CA GLY A 111 17.49 -4.80 8.23
C GLY A 111 16.18 -5.49 8.58
N THR A 112 15.41 -5.92 7.58
CA THR A 112 14.12 -6.60 7.78
C THR A 112 14.28 -7.94 8.52
N LEU A 113 15.36 -8.68 8.26
CA LEU A 113 15.67 -9.95 8.93
C LEU A 113 16.33 -9.77 10.30
N GLY A 114 16.59 -8.54 10.73
CA GLY A 114 17.23 -8.24 12.01
C GLY A 114 18.69 -8.68 12.11
N MET A 115 19.36 -8.86 10.98
CA MET A 115 20.76 -9.31 10.91
C MET A 115 21.76 -8.21 11.21
N ASP A 116 21.39 -6.96 10.94
CA ASP A 116 22.24 -5.80 11.10
C ASP A 116 21.38 -4.60 11.57
N ARG A 117 21.67 -4.09 12.76
CA ARG A 117 20.91 -2.99 13.37
C ARG A 117 21.18 -1.63 12.75
N ASP A 118 22.30 -1.48 12.06
CA ASP A 118 22.68 -0.25 11.37
C ASP A 118 22.05 -0.15 9.98
N VAL A 119 21.44 -1.24 9.49
CA VAL A 119 20.73 -1.28 8.22
C VAL A 119 19.25 -0.89 8.43
N PRO A 120 18.77 0.17 7.75
CA PRO A 120 17.36 0.57 7.82
C PRO A 120 16.43 -0.56 7.34
N VAL A 121 15.29 -0.74 8.02
CA VAL A 121 14.27 -1.74 7.67
C VAL A 121 13.48 -1.34 6.42
N GLY A 122 13.27 -0.03 6.20
CA GLY A 122 12.49 0.50 5.07
C GLY A 122 13.29 0.67 3.78
N TYR A 123 12.60 1.11 2.75
CA TYR A 123 13.25 1.46 1.48
C TYR A 123 14.31 2.54 1.68
N ARG A 124 15.48 2.32 1.11
CA ARG A 124 16.61 3.28 1.11
C ARG A 124 16.49 4.31 0.00
N ARG A 125 15.81 3.93 -1.08
CA ARG A 125 15.58 4.76 -2.25
C ARG A 125 14.29 4.33 -2.94
N LEU A 126 13.53 5.29 -3.43
CA LEU A 126 12.45 5.08 -4.39
C LEU A 126 12.75 5.88 -5.65
N ALA A 127 12.50 5.31 -6.80
CA ALA A 127 12.53 5.99 -8.09
C ALA A 127 11.15 5.87 -8.75
N CYS A 128 10.67 6.97 -9.33
CA CYS A 128 9.37 7.06 -9.99
C CYS A 128 9.57 7.66 -11.38
N ASP A 129 9.49 6.82 -12.41
CA ASP A 129 9.63 7.19 -13.80
C ASP A 129 8.25 7.40 -14.41
N VAL A 130 7.98 8.59 -14.91
CA VAL A 130 6.72 8.98 -15.56
C VAL A 130 6.99 9.22 -17.05
N ARG A 131 6.33 8.46 -17.90
CA ARG A 131 6.37 8.62 -19.35
C ARG A 131 5.02 9.07 -19.85
N VAL A 132 4.99 10.18 -20.57
CA VAL A 132 3.77 10.72 -21.17
C VAL A 132 3.97 10.99 -22.65
N GLU A 133 2.96 10.71 -23.44
CA GLU A 133 2.85 11.16 -24.82
C GLU A 133 1.70 12.15 -24.93
N CYS A 134 2.02 13.37 -25.34
CA CYS A 134 1.06 14.45 -25.49
C CYS A 134 1.31 15.18 -26.82
N PRO A 135 0.75 14.70 -27.93
CA PRO A 135 0.94 15.32 -29.24
C PRO A 135 0.54 16.80 -29.23
N GLY A 136 1.40 17.64 -29.76
CA GLY A 136 1.17 19.08 -29.86
C GLY A 136 1.44 19.88 -28.57
N ALA A 137 1.85 19.25 -27.48
CA ALA A 137 2.21 19.95 -26.27
C ALA A 137 3.55 20.68 -26.41
N SER A 138 3.63 21.91 -25.89
CA SER A 138 4.91 22.63 -25.79
C SER A 138 5.75 22.10 -24.61
N ALA A 139 7.06 22.34 -24.66
CA ALA A 139 7.97 22.01 -23.56
C ALA A 139 7.56 22.69 -22.23
N GLU A 140 7.01 23.91 -22.30
CA GLU A 140 6.51 24.62 -21.13
C GLU A 140 5.29 23.93 -20.52
N GLN A 141 4.35 23.49 -21.34
CA GLN A 141 3.19 22.73 -20.90
C GLN A 141 3.59 21.41 -20.23
N LEU A 142 4.57 20.70 -20.79
CA LEU A 142 5.07 19.46 -20.21
C LEU A 142 5.76 19.69 -18.86
N ARG A 143 6.61 20.71 -18.74
CA ARG A 143 7.20 21.09 -17.43
C ARG A 143 6.14 21.44 -16.40
N LYS A 144 5.10 22.18 -16.81
CA LYS A 144 4.00 22.54 -15.90
C LYS A 144 3.18 21.33 -15.48
N LEU A 145 2.97 20.40 -16.39
CA LEU A 145 2.33 19.11 -16.10
C LEU A 145 3.14 18.33 -15.06
N GLU A 146 4.45 18.21 -15.22
CA GLU A 146 5.35 17.57 -14.28
C GLU A 146 5.25 18.20 -12.89
N GLU A 147 5.48 19.51 -12.77
CA GLU A 147 5.42 20.27 -11.52
C GLU A 147 4.09 20.06 -10.77
N LEU A 148 2.98 20.23 -11.49
CA LEU A 148 1.66 20.13 -10.87
C LEU A 148 1.30 18.68 -10.50
N SER A 149 1.67 17.71 -11.33
CA SER A 149 1.40 16.31 -11.03
C SER A 149 2.23 15.80 -9.84
N GLU A 150 3.43 16.32 -9.62
CA GLU A 150 4.19 16.09 -8.39
C GLU A 150 3.48 16.68 -7.17
N ARG A 151 3.17 17.96 -7.26
CA ARG A 151 2.55 18.70 -6.16
C ARG A 151 1.24 18.09 -5.67
N PHE A 152 0.43 17.57 -6.59
CA PHE A 152 -0.91 17.06 -6.25
C PHE A 152 -0.99 15.55 -6.03
N CYS A 153 0.12 14.82 -6.16
CA CYS A 153 0.15 13.40 -5.88
C CYS A 153 0.16 13.15 -4.36
N VAL A 154 -0.96 12.66 -3.82
CA VAL A 154 -1.13 12.44 -2.38
C VAL A 154 -0.09 11.48 -1.82
N VAL A 155 0.14 10.33 -2.48
CA VAL A 155 1.10 9.33 -2.00
C VAL A 155 2.53 9.89 -2.05
N HIS A 156 2.93 10.56 -3.13
CA HIS A 156 4.24 11.19 -3.24
C HIS A 156 4.45 12.25 -2.14
N SER A 157 3.48 13.13 -1.95
CA SER A 157 3.54 14.16 -0.90
C SER A 157 3.62 13.56 0.51
N THR A 158 2.89 12.44 0.76
CA THR A 158 2.94 11.72 2.03
C THR A 158 4.31 11.09 2.28
N LEU A 159 4.98 10.56 1.26
CA LEU A 159 6.31 9.98 1.38
C LEU A 159 7.41 11.04 1.63
N LEU A 160 7.28 12.23 1.02
CA LEU A 160 8.23 13.32 1.22
C LEU A 160 8.05 14.06 2.56
N SER A 161 6.83 14.09 3.06
CA SER A 161 6.48 14.72 4.34
C SER A 161 5.58 13.76 5.13
N PRO A 162 6.16 12.72 5.74
CA PRO A 162 5.40 11.68 6.41
C PRO A 162 4.63 12.23 7.60
N PRO A 163 3.34 11.89 7.74
CA PRO A 163 2.55 12.24 8.90
C PRO A 163 3.01 11.45 10.13
N VAL A 164 2.59 11.91 11.31
CA VAL A 164 2.75 11.11 12.53
C VAL A 164 1.93 9.83 12.40
N VAL A 165 2.56 8.69 12.67
CA VAL A 165 1.91 7.38 12.70
C VAL A 165 1.68 6.98 14.15
N GLU A 166 0.41 6.96 14.57
CA GLU A 166 0.01 6.49 15.89
C GLU A 166 -0.33 5.00 15.83
N THR A 167 0.26 4.21 16.72
CA THR A 167 0.00 2.76 16.80
C THR A 167 -0.59 2.41 18.16
N ARG A 168 -1.73 1.72 18.16
CA ARG A 168 -2.33 1.12 19.35
C ARG A 168 -2.24 -0.41 19.22
N PHE A 169 -1.54 -1.04 20.13
CA PHE A 169 -1.46 -2.50 20.22
C PHE A 169 -2.36 -3.00 21.35
N VAL A 170 -3.32 -3.88 21.02
CA VAL A 170 -4.20 -4.53 22.00
C VAL A 170 -3.98 -6.02 21.88
N ALA A 171 -3.58 -6.67 22.99
CA ALA A 171 -3.40 -8.10 23.05
C ALA A 171 -4.32 -8.70 24.13
N GLU A 172 -5.06 -9.72 23.76
CA GLU A 172 -5.89 -10.50 24.68
C GLU A 172 -5.32 -11.92 24.77
N ALA A 173 -4.98 -12.36 25.98
CA ALA A 173 -4.63 -13.76 26.22
C ALA A 173 -5.94 -14.57 26.26
N ALA A 174 -6.22 -15.32 25.19
CA ALA A 174 -7.31 -16.30 25.24
C ALA A 174 -6.97 -17.38 26.27
N PRO A 175 -7.93 -17.84 27.11
CA PRO A 175 -7.69 -18.97 28.00
C PRO A 175 -7.21 -20.17 27.18
N GLY A 176 -6.03 -20.69 27.53
CA GLY A 176 -5.46 -21.86 26.88
C GLY A 176 -6.49 -23.01 26.85
N ARG A 177 -6.68 -23.62 25.69
CA ARG A 177 -7.41 -24.90 25.64
C ARG A 177 -6.63 -25.87 26.57
N SER A 178 -7.20 -26.14 27.74
CA SER A 178 -6.72 -27.22 28.59
C SER A 178 -6.82 -28.51 27.77
N GLY A 179 -5.69 -29.02 27.32
CA GLY A 179 -5.63 -30.33 26.70
C GLY A 179 -6.16 -31.34 27.72
N THR A 180 -7.32 -31.92 27.46
CA THR A 180 -7.73 -33.14 28.13
C THR A 180 -6.70 -34.18 27.75
N ALA A 181 -5.79 -34.49 28.70
CA ALA A 181 -4.95 -35.64 28.60
C ALA A 181 -5.88 -36.85 28.47
N SER A 182 -5.79 -37.54 27.34
CA SER A 182 -6.47 -38.84 27.16
C SER A 182 -5.87 -39.83 28.13
N PRO A 183 -6.68 -40.54 28.95
CA PRO A 183 -6.19 -41.58 29.83
C PRO A 183 -6.05 -42.89 29.05
N ALA A 184 -5.04 -42.99 28.21
CA ALA A 184 -4.74 -44.23 27.49
C ALA A 184 -3.25 -44.44 27.42
N ASP A 185 -2.58 -44.72 28.57
CA ASP A 185 -1.29 -45.38 28.66
C ASP A 185 -1.03 -45.81 30.11
N ALA A 186 -2.03 -46.52 30.70
CA ALA A 186 -1.77 -47.33 31.86
C ALA A 186 -1.49 -48.76 31.38
N GLN A 187 -0.23 -49.11 31.16
CA GLN A 187 0.18 -50.48 30.99
C GLN A 187 0.09 -51.21 32.36
N PRO A 188 -0.47 -52.41 32.44
CA PRO A 188 -0.44 -53.20 33.65
C PRO A 188 0.96 -53.82 33.82
N THR A 189 1.58 -53.52 34.93
CA THR A 189 2.78 -54.29 35.42
C THR A 189 2.38 -55.67 35.75
N GLU A 190 2.82 -56.63 34.94
CA GLU A 190 2.79 -58.05 35.32
C GLU A 190 3.76 -58.32 36.49
N ALA A 191 3.19 -58.84 37.58
CA ALA A 191 3.95 -59.42 38.69
C ALA A 191 4.44 -60.80 38.28
N ALA A 192 5.76 -60.98 38.20
CA ALA A 192 6.35 -62.33 38.17
C ALA A 192 6.60 -62.77 39.59
N GLY A 193 5.83 -63.74 40.01
CA GLY A 193 6.10 -64.53 41.21
C GLY A 193 6.90 -65.78 40.90
N ALA A 194 7.56 -66.28 41.91
CA ALA A 194 8.31 -67.50 42.19
C ALA A 194 9.80 -67.39 42.15
#